data_c85df6790705201043da9db13d63e742
#
_entry.id   c85df6790705201043da9db13d63e742
#
_cell.length_a   1.000
_cell.length_b   1.000
_cell.length_c   1.000
_cell.angle_alpha   90.00
_cell.angle_beta   90.00
_cell.angle_gamma   90.00
#
_symmetry.space_group_name_H-M   'P 1'
#
loop_
_entity.id
_entity.type
_entity.pdbx_description
1 polymer ?
#
loop_
_entity_poly.entity_id
_entity_poly.type
_entity_poly.pdbx_seq_one_letter_code
_entity_poly.pdbx_strand_id
1 'polypeptide(L)'
;FPFEERAGAAAKRQGFDLKTTRLAKANYFNPEHAVAQTLTRTCREILKNEEEPFVMSGGTYARKLPNAFAFGTGMKLPSPPAGLFRPGHGDYHQPDESISLLRIRRALEIYICGILRIDKLDVKP
;
A
#
# COMPACT_ATOMS: atom_id res chain seq x y z
N PHE A 1 -1.40 21.24 13.85
CA PHE A 1 -0.98 20.63 12.57
C PHE A 1 -1.29 21.61 11.44
N PRO A 2 -0.35 21.95 10.55
CA PRO A 2 -0.60 22.94 9.47
C PRO A 2 -1.81 22.61 8.60
N PHE A 3 -2.18 21.32 8.51
CA PHE A 3 -3.35 20.88 7.75
C PHE A 3 -4.67 21.30 8.41
N GLU A 4 -4.81 21.14 9.73
CA GLU A 4 -6.05 21.50 10.46
C GLU A 4 -6.30 23.00 10.41
N GLU A 5 -5.26 23.81 10.58
CA GLU A 5 -5.36 25.27 10.46
C GLU A 5 -5.81 25.69 9.07
N ARG A 6 -5.21 25.12 8.03
CA ARG A 6 -5.57 25.40 6.62
C ARG A 6 -6.99 24.96 6.28
N ALA A 7 -7.36 23.75 6.72
CA ALA A 7 -8.71 23.22 6.51
C ALA A 7 -9.75 24.04 7.27
N GLY A 8 -9.47 24.41 8.53
CA GLY A 8 -10.36 25.27 9.33
C GLY A 8 -10.54 26.66 8.73
N ALA A 9 -9.46 27.28 8.26
CA ALA A 9 -9.55 28.56 7.55
C ALA A 9 -10.36 28.48 6.25
N ALA A 10 -10.20 27.40 5.51
CA ALA A 10 -10.98 27.17 4.29
C ALA A 10 -12.47 26.96 4.57
N ALA A 11 -12.80 26.16 5.59
CA ALA A 11 -14.16 25.92 6.04
C ALA A 11 -14.86 27.22 6.46
N LYS A 12 -14.19 28.03 7.31
CA LYS A 12 -14.72 29.32 7.76
C LYS A 12 -15.03 30.29 6.61
N ARG A 13 -14.16 30.34 5.59
CA ARG A 13 -14.43 31.18 4.40
C ARG A 13 -15.70 30.78 3.64
N GLN A 14 -16.13 29.53 3.79
CA GLN A 14 -17.33 28.99 3.17
C GLN A 14 -18.53 28.93 4.14
N GLY A 15 -18.42 29.52 5.32
CA GLY A 15 -19.50 29.53 6.33
C GLY A 15 -19.65 28.22 7.12
N PHE A 16 -18.66 27.36 7.11
CA PHE A 16 -18.68 26.09 7.85
C PHE A 16 -17.74 26.12 9.07
N ASP A 17 -18.14 25.46 10.15
CA ASP A 17 -17.27 25.15 11.28
C ASP A 17 -16.68 23.76 11.12
N LEU A 18 -15.33 23.68 11.14
CA LEU A 18 -14.61 22.42 11.10
C LEU A 18 -14.41 21.89 12.52
N LYS A 19 -14.91 20.67 12.79
CA LYS A 19 -14.62 19.94 14.03
C LYS A 19 -13.83 18.69 13.70
N THR A 20 -12.59 18.60 14.16
CA THR A 20 -11.79 17.38 14.06
C THR A 20 -12.30 16.35 15.05
N THR A 21 -12.88 15.26 14.57
CA THR A 21 -13.40 14.16 15.41
C THR A 21 -12.35 13.07 15.64
N ARG A 22 -11.38 12.96 14.73
CA ARG A 22 -10.29 11.99 14.82
C ARG A 22 -9.08 12.46 14.05
N LEU A 23 -7.93 12.44 14.72
CA LEU A 23 -6.62 12.66 14.08
C LEU A 23 -5.81 11.37 14.16
N ALA A 24 -5.28 10.92 13.05
CA ALA A 24 -4.39 9.78 12.99
C ALA A 24 -3.04 10.21 12.41
N LYS A 25 -1.96 9.90 13.11
CA LYS A 25 -0.60 10.15 12.59
C LYS A 25 -0.35 9.32 11.35
N ALA A 26 0.43 9.87 10.43
CA ALA A 26 0.94 9.10 9.29
C ALA A 26 1.79 7.92 9.79
N ASN A 27 1.68 6.77 9.13
CA ASN A 27 2.61 5.68 9.30
C ASN A 27 3.78 5.91 8.35
N TYR A 28 4.96 6.10 8.88
CA TYR A 28 6.18 6.27 8.09
C TYR A 28 7.16 5.16 8.44
N PHE A 29 7.69 4.54 7.42
CA PHE A 29 8.82 3.62 7.52
C PHE A 29 9.91 4.07 6.55
N ASN A 30 11.16 4.03 6.97
CA ASN A 30 12.26 4.47 6.11
C ASN A 30 12.41 3.54 4.90
N PRO A 31 12.22 4.02 3.67
CA PRO A 31 12.35 3.20 2.47
C PRO A 31 13.79 2.70 2.25
N GLU A 32 14.80 3.37 2.80
CA GLU A 32 16.21 2.95 2.72
C GLU A 32 16.58 1.84 3.72
N HIS A 33 15.65 1.46 4.58
CA HIS A 33 15.88 0.36 5.52
C HIS A 33 16.13 -0.95 4.77
N ALA A 34 17.10 -1.75 5.22
CA ALA A 34 17.54 -2.97 4.54
C ALA A 34 16.39 -3.94 4.20
N VAL A 35 15.40 -4.07 5.09
CA VAL A 35 14.21 -4.89 4.86
C VAL A 35 13.36 -4.33 3.71
N ALA A 36 13.08 -3.02 3.69
CA ALA A 36 12.30 -2.39 2.63
C ALA A 36 13.00 -2.51 1.28
N GLN A 37 14.30 -2.25 1.22
CA GLN A 37 15.11 -2.39 0.02
C GLN A 37 15.18 -3.84 -0.49
N THR A 38 15.26 -4.81 0.41
CA THR A 38 15.26 -6.23 0.04
C THR A 38 13.92 -6.65 -0.58
N LEU A 39 12.81 -6.21 -0.02
CA LEU A 39 11.48 -6.49 -0.57
C LEU A 39 11.26 -5.79 -1.90
N THR A 40 11.65 -4.52 -2.03
CA THR A 40 11.58 -3.75 -3.30
C THR A 40 12.36 -4.46 -4.41
N ARG A 41 13.60 -4.83 -4.14
CA ARG A 41 14.43 -5.58 -5.09
C ARG A 41 13.81 -6.93 -5.47
N THR A 42 13.25 -7.65 -4.50
CA THR A 42 12.58 -8.93 -4.75
C THR A 42 11.38 -8.75 -5.67
N CYS A 43 10.57 -7.72 -5.46
CA CYS A 43 9.46 -7.39 -6.35
C CYS A 43 9.92 -7.10 -7.77
N ARG A 44 10.91 -6.23 -7.93
CA ARG A 44 11.47 -5.87 -9.24
C ARG A 44 11.99 -7.09 -10.01
N GLU A 45 12.72 -7.96 -9.34
CA GLU A 45 13.27 -9.16 -9.96
C GLU A 45 12.19 -10.14 -10.44
N ILE A 46 11.13 -10.34 -9.65
CA ILE A 46 10.05 -11.28 -9.96
C ILE A 46 9.08 -10.69 -10.98
N LEU A 47 8.73 -9.41 -10.84
CA LEU A 47 7.76 -8.74 -11.70
C LEU A 47 8.38 -8.15 -12.96
N LYS A 48 9.72 -8.10 -13.04
CA LYS A 48 10.46 -7.48 -14.17
C LYS A 48 10.04 -6.03 -14.41
N ASN A 49 9.93 -5.27 -13.33
CA ASN A 49 9.57 -3.84 -13.35
C ASN A 49 10.52 -3.02 -12.46
N GLU A 50 10.37 -1.71 -12.47
CA GLU A 50 11.18 -0.76 -11.70
C GLU A 50 10.30 0.00 -10.68
N GLU A 51 9.25 -0.62 -10.18
CA GLU A 51 8.37 0.05 -9.21
C GLU A 51 9.08 0.33 -7.89
N GLU A 52 8.78 1.49 -7.33
CA GLU A 52 9.30 1.96 -6.05
C GLU A 52 8.25 1.84 -4.93
N PRO A 53 8.68 1.83 -3.66
CA PRO A 53 7.77 2.04 -2.55
C PRO A 53 6.95 3.31 -2.73
N PHE A 54 5.67 3.25 -2.44
CA PHE A 54 4.76 4.38 -2.62
C PHE A 54 4.03 4.75 -1.33
N VAL A 55 3.53 5.98 -1.30
CA VAL A 55 2.69 6.46 -0.21
C VAL A 55 1.23 6.22 -0.56
N MET A 56 0.49 5.60 0.34
CA MET A 56 -0.93 5.32 0.19
C MET A 56 -1.75 6.26 1.08
N SER A 57 -2.83 6.81 0.54
CA SER A 57 -3.76 7.68 1.28
C SER A 57 -4.62 6.94 2.31
N GLY A 58 -4.79 5.64 2.13
CA GLY A 58 -5.52 4.76 3.05
C GLY A 58 -4.72 4.36 4.28
N GLY A 59 -5.31 3.52 5.11
CA GLY A 59 -4.65 2.95 6.29
C GLY A 59 -4.68 1.43 6.27
N THR A 60 -3.58 0.81 6.72
CA THR A 60 -3.47 -0.63 6.89
C THR A 60 -3.23 -1.00 8.35
N TYR A 61 -3.18 -2.28 8.65
CA TYR A 61 -2.84 -2.79 9.98
C TYR A 61 -1.43 -2.39 10.43
N ALA A 62 -0.52 -2.08 9.51
CA ALA A 62 0.83 -1.58 9.83
C ALA A 62 0.80 -0.38 10.78
N ARG A 63 -0.23 0.48 10.71
CA ARG A 63 -0.40 1.62 11.62
C ARG A 63 -0.60 1.25 13.09
N LYS A 64 -0.92 0.00 13.39
CA LYS A 64 -1.15 -0.50 14.75
C LYS A 64 0.08 -1.19 15.34
N LEU A 65 1.11 -1.37 14.56
CA LEU A 65 2.33 -2.06 14.95
C LEU A 65 3.50 -1.07 14.93
N PRO A 66 4.40 -1.12 15.91
CA PRO A 66 5.62 -0.31 15.89
C PRO A 66 6.53 -0.79 14.75
N ASN A 67 7.24 0.15 14.12
CA ASN A 67 8.23 -0.14 13.09
C ASN A 67 7.74 -1.06 11.97
N ALA A 68 6.48 -0.88 11.54
CA ALA A 68 5.86 -1.71 10.53
C ALA A 68 5.46 -0.90 9.29
N PHE A 69 5.52 -1.55 8.14
CA PHE A 69 4.99 -1.03 6.89
C PHE A 69 4.14 -2.09 6.19
N ALA A 70 3.26 -1.64 5.31
CA ALA A 70 2.45 -2.55 4.52
C ALA A 70 3.25 -3.04 3.31
N PHE A 71 3.14 -4.32 3.04
CA PHE A 71 3.70 -4.96 1.86
C PHE A 71 2.65 -5.92 1.30
N GLY A 72 2.35 -5.82 0.02
CA GLY A 72 1.22 -6.59 -0.51
C GLY A 72 1.19 -6.75 -2.02
N THR A 73 0.05 -7.24 -2.48
CA THR A 73 -0.20 -7.73 -3.83
C THR A 73 -0.54 -6.64 -4.85
N GLY A 74 -0.33 -5.37 -4.52
CA GLY A 74 -0.67 -4.21 -5.36
C GLY A 74 0.21 -4.05 -6.59
N MET A 75 0.40 -5.13 -7.36
CA MET A 75 1.22 -5.13 -8.57
C MET A 75 0.39 -4.83 -9.82
N LYS A 76 1.00 -4.15 -10.79
CA LYS A 76 0.43 -3.99 -12.13
C LYS A 76 0.51 -5.31 -12.89
N LEU A 77 -0.62 -5.89 -13.19
CA LEU A 77 -0.78 -7.08 -14.01
C LEU A 77 -1.74 -6.77 -15.16
N PRO A 78 -1.72 -7.58 -16.22
CA PRO A 78 -2.69 -7.45 -17.30
C PRO A 78 -4.12 -7.38 -16.76
N SER A 79 -4.92 -6.50 -17.35
CA SER A 79 -6.33 -6.40 -17.04
C SER A 79 -7.06 -7.70 -17.35
N PRO A 80 -8.17 -7.99 -16.66
CA PRO A 80 -9.00 -9.13 -17.01
C PRO A 80 -9.54 -8.99 -18.44
N PRO A 81 -9.93 -10.11 -19.08
CA PRO A 81 -10.52 -10.08 -20.41
C PRO A 81 -11.70 -9.11 -20.49
N ALA A 82 -11.80 -8.39 -21.59
CA ALA A 82 -12.93 -7.49 -21.83
C ALA A 82 -14.26 -8.25 -21.74
N GLY A 83 -15.22 -7.66 -21.03
CA GLY A 83 -16.55 -8.26 -20.87
C GLY A 83 -16.67 -9.32 -19.76
N LEU A 84 -15.59 -9.64 -19.04
CA LEU A 84 -15.67 -10.53 -17.88
C LEU A 84 -16.54 -9.97 -16.77
N PHE A 85 -16.47 -8.67 -16.55
CA PHE A 85 -17.28 -7.95 -15.57
C PHE A 85 -18.10 -6.85 -16.25
N ARG A 86 -19.22 -6.48 -15.63
CA ARG A 86 -19.99 -5.29 -16.02
C ARG A 86 -19.20 -4.02 -15.65
N PRO A 87 -19.45 -2.88 -16.29
CA PRO A 87 -18.87 -1.61 -15.87
C PRO A 87 -19.10 -1.35 -14.38
N GLY A 88 -18.06 -0.98 -13.64
CA GLY A 88 -18.12 -0.74 -12.20
C GLY A 88 -18.10 -2.02 -11.33
N HIS A 89 -17.76 -3.16 -11.88
CA HIS A 89 -17.63 -4.45 -11.18
C HIS A 89 -16.23 -5.04 -11.33
N GLY A 90 -15.85 -5.88 -10.38
CA GLY A 90 -14.68 -6.76 -10.46
C GLY A 90 -13.38 -6.16 -9.94
N ASP A 91 -13.30 -4.86 -9.71
CA ASP A 91 -12.12 -4.18 -9.18
C ASP A 91 -12.21 -3.99 -7.66
N TYR A 92 -11.16 -3.44 -7.04
CA TYR A 92 -11.11 -3.16 -5.61
C TYR A 92 -12.28 -2.31 -5.14
N HIS A 93 -12.91 -2.73 -4.04
CA HIS A 93 -14.06 -2.06 -3.42
C HIS A 93 -15.30 -1.93 -4.32
N GLN A 94 -15.39 -2.74 -5.37
CA GLN A 94 -16.54 -2.82 -6.25
C GLN A 94 -17.32 -4.13 -6.02
N PRO A 95 -18.60 -4.21 -6.47
CA PRO A 95 -19.30 -5.49 -6.53
C PRO A 95 -18.51 -6.51 -7.36
N ASP A 96 -18.61 -7.79 -7.02
CA ASP A 96 -17.88 -8.89 -7.66
C ASP A 96 -16.35 -8.71 -7.57
N GLU A 97 -15.84 -8.04 -6.51
CA GLU A 97 -14.41 -7.86 -6.28
C GLU A 97 -13.67 -9.17 -6.47
N SER A 98 -12.66 -9.16 -7.30
CA SER A 98 -11.94 -10.36 -7.73
C SER A 98 -10.44 -10.15 -7.76
N ILE A 99 -9.72 -11.26 -7.67
CA ILE A 99 -8.27 -11.28 -7.83
C ILE A 99 -7.88 -12.38 -8.82
N SER A 100 -6.99 -12.09 -9.77
CA SER A 100 -6.53 -13.08 -10.71
C SER A 100 -5.63 -14.13 -10.05
N LEU A 101 -5.72 -15.39 -10.48
CA LEU A 101 -4.82 -16.47 -10.02
C LEU A 101 -3.35 -16.15 -10.32
N LEU A 102 -3.07 -15.45 -11.41
CA LEU A 102 -1.71 -14.98 -11.71
C LEU A 102 -1.20 -14.02 -10.63
N ARG A 103 -2.05 -13.11 -10.13
CA ARG A 103 -1.69 -12.20 -9.04
C ARG A 103 -1.40 -12.96 -7.75
N ILE A 104 -2.23 -13.93 -7.41
CA ILE A 104 -2.02 -14.78 -6.23
C ILE A 104 -0.69 -15.53 -6.34
N ARG A 105 -0.42 -16.14 -7.48
CA ARG A 105 0.84 -16.86 -7.74
C ARG A 105 2.05 -15.96 -7.60
N ARG A 106 2.03 -14.78 -8.22
CA ARG A 106 3.14 -13.80 -8.12
C ARG A 106 3.32 -13.28 -6.69
N ALA A 107 2.23 -13.06 -5.98
CA ALA A 107 2.29 -12.68 -4.57
C ALA A 107 2.98 -13.75 -3.72
N LEU A 108 2.64 -15.02 -3.91
CA LEU A 108 3.28 -16.13 -3.20
C LEU A 108 4.78 -16.21 -3.51
N GLU A 109 5.18 -16.10 -4.79
CA GLU A 109 6.60 -16.04 -5.16
C GLU A 109 7.34 -14.92 -4.42
N ILE A 110 6.75 -13.71 -4.41
CA ILE A 110 7.35 -12.54 -3.78
C ILE A 110 7.44 -12.73 -2.26
N TYR A 111 6.39 -13.23 -1.62
CA TYR A 111 6.39 -13.45 -0.16
C TYR A 111 7.42 -14.51 0.25
N ILE A 112 7.45 -15.64 -0.43
CA ILE A 112 8.42 -16.72 -0.12
C ILE A 112 9.86 -16.21 -0.30
N CYS A 113 10.17 -15.63 -1.47
CA CYS A 113 11.50 -15.10 -1.74
C CYS A 113 11.85 -13.93 -0.78
N GLY A 114 10.91 -13.05 -0.50
CA GLY A 114 11.09 -11.94 0.41
C GLY A 114 11.43 -12.39 1.83
N ILE A 115 10.64 -13.30 2.39
CA ILE A 115 10.87 -13.85 3.73
C ILE A 115 12.25 -14.53 3.83
N LEU A 116 12.57 -15.40 2.87
CA LEU A 116 13.87 -16.10 2.83
C LEU A 116 15.06 -15.15 2.70
N ARG A 117 14.88 -14.00 2.04
CA ARG A 117 15.93 -12.99 1.90
C ARG A 117 16.05 -12.12 3.14
N ILE A 118 14.94 -11.77 3.77
CA ILE A 118 14.94 -11.01 5.01
C ILE A 118 15.57 -11.83 6.14
N ASP A 119 15.28 -13.12 6.23
CA ASP A 119 15.86 -14.02 7.22
C ASP A 119 17.42 -14.08 7.19
N LYS A 120 17.98 -13.77 6.03
CA LYS A 120 19.44 -13.69 5.85
C LYS A 120 20.04 -12.31 6.17
N LEU A 121 19.22 -11.33 6.48
CA LEU A 121 19.70 -10.00 6.84
C LEU A 121 20.12 -10.02 8.32
N ASP A 122 21.32 -9.53 8.60
CA ASP A 122 21.75 -9.22 9.97
C ASP A 122 21.15 -7.88 10.40
N VAL A 123 19.83 -7.89 10.60
CA VAL A 123 19.08 -6.70 11.05
C VAL A 123 18.99 -6.77 12.57
N LYS A 124 19.79 -5.94 13.25
CA LYS A 124 19.63 -5.75 14.69
C LYS A 124 18.29 -5.07 14.98
N PRO A 125 17.56 -5.51 16.02
CA PRO A 125 16.29 -4.92 16.41
C PRO A 125 16.41 -3.47 16.85
#